data_5ce3cd505c463832164065daebdc45f3
#
_entry.id   5ce3cd505c463832164065daebdc45f3
#
_cell.length_a   1.000
_cell.length_b   1.000
_cell.length_c   1.000
_cell.angle_alpha   90.00
_cell.angle_beta   90.00
_cell.angle_gamma   90.00
#
_symmetry.space_group_name_H-M   'P 1'
#
loop_
_entity.id
_entity.type
_entity.pdbx_description
1 polymer ?
#
loop_
_entity_poly.entity_id
_entity_poly.type
_entity_poly.pdbx_seq_one_letter_code
_entity_poly.pdbx_strand_id
1 'polypeptide(L)'
;MILVFHLPVRGNTEAEKPSELIEQAIKILKEMAEAEDSGAFAALLGKAKGVAIFPSLTKVGLGIGGQYGKGIIFKKGSSVGLWYGPAFVKIKSLSVGPQLGIQSVALVLVISNERGMEGFLEDNLTLGGSLGIAVGPLGRTLSADTDLNLEAAIYSYSMAKGAYLGASFQGSTIEEDKEMNELFYGKAISNKGILEGKISINPDVLKLLLLLKKISK
;
A
#
# COMPACT_ATOMS: atom_id res chain seq x y z
N MET A 1 0.50 -39.72 31.05
CA MET A 1 0.71 -38.42 31.68
C MET A 1 1.47 -37.60 30.66
N ILE A 2 0.72 -36.78 29.85
CA ILE A 2 1.28 -35.98 28.77
C ILE A 2 1.56 -34.59 29.35
N LEU A 3 2.83 -34.25 29.43
CA LEU A 3 3.29 -32.94 29.91
C LEU A 3 3.12 -31.92 28.77
N VAL A 4 2.11 -31.07 28.87
CA VAL A 4 1.91 -29.94 27.95
C VAL A 4 2.82 -28.80 28.42
N PHE A 5 3.93 -28.59 27.72
CA PHE A 5 4.78 -27.43 27.90
C PHE A 5 4.05 -26.21 27.35
N HIS A 6 3.49 -25.40 28.25
CA HIS A 6 3.08 -24.02 27.91
C HIS A 6 4.34 -23.16 27.84
N LEU A 7 4.81 -22.88 26.65
CA LEU A 7 5.76 -21.80 26.42
C LEU A 7 4.97 -20.48 26.44
N PRO A 8 5.32 -19.52 27.29
CA PRO A 8 4.71 -18.19 27.24
C PRO A 8 5.22 -17.52 25.97
N VAL A 9 4.36 -17.36 24.97
CA VAL A 9 4.60 -16.43 23.86
C VAL A 9 4.54 -15.01 24.45
N ARG A 10 5.66 -14.51 24.91
CA ARG A 10 5.85 -13.07 25.15
C ARG A 10 5.91 -12.37 23.80
N GLY A 11 4.77 -12.17 23.18
CA GLY A 11 4.61 -11.18 22.13
C GLY A 11 4.63 -9.81 22.77
N ASN A 12 5.79 -9.18 22.85
CA ASN A 12 5.90 -7.74 23.05
C ASN A 12 5.49 -7.09 21.73
N THR A 13 4.20 -7.03 21.45
CA THR A 13 3.66 -6.21 20.36
C THR A 13 3.62 -4.77 20.86
N GLU A 14 4.79 -4.09 20.85
CA GLU A 14 4.74 -2.64 20.81
C GLU A 14 3.87 -2.26 19.63
N ALA A 15 2.88 -1.39 19.86
CA ALA A 15 2.03 -0.91 18.80
C ALA A 15 2.93 -0.22 17.73
N GLU A 16 2.85 -0.66 16.50
CA GLU A 16 3.64 -0.11 15.39
C GLU A 16 3.44 1.40 15.30
N LYS A 17 4.54 2.15 15.26
CA LYS A 17 4.53 3.61 15.24
C LYS A 17 4.40 4.15 13.81
N PRO A 18 3.76 5.32 13.60
CA PRO A 18 3.67 5.95 12.30
C PRO A 18 5.02 6.11 11.58
N SER A 19 6.07 6.51 12.32
CA SER A 19 7.43 6.67 11.79
C SER A 19 8.03 5.37 11.27
N GLU A 20 7.82 4.26 11.98
CA GLU A 20 8.30 2.93 11.58
C GLU A 20 7.63 2.47 10.29
N LEU A 21 6.31 2.68 10.17
CA LEU A 21 5.56 2.34 8.95
C LEU A 21 6.03 3.18 7.75
N ILE A 22 6.35 4.47 7.96
CA ILE A 22 6.91 5.34 6.91
C ILE A 22 8.29 4.85 6.47
N GLU A 23 9.17 4.48 7.40
CA GLU A 23 10.50 3.94 7.08
C GLU A 23 10.41 2.62 6.30
N GLN A 24 9.52 1.73 6.71
CA GLN A 24 9.26 0.47 6.00
C GLN A 24 8.72 0.74 4.59
N ALA A 25 7.83 1.73 4.41
CA ALA A 25 7.31 2.12 3.10
C ALA A 25 8.42 2.67 2.18
N ILE A 26 9.35 3.47 2.71
CA ILE A 26 10.52 3.94 1.97
C ILE A 26 11.37 2.76 1.48
N LYS A 27 11.61 1.77 2.35
CA LYS A 27 12.39 0.58 2.01
C LYS A 27 11.75 -0.19 0.87
N ILE A 28 10.45 -0.48 0.96
CA ILE A 28 9.71 -1.23 -0.06
C ILE A 28 9.66 -0.49 -1.40
N LEU A 29 9.44 0.83 -1.40
CA LEU A 29 9.47 1.60 -2.64
C LEU A 29 10.84 1.59 -3.31
N LYS A 30 11.93 1.63 -2.55
CA LYS A 30 13.28 1.49 -3.09
C LYS A 30 13.49 0.12 -3.70
N GLU A 31 13.15 -0.95 -2.99
CA GLU A 31 13.27 -2.32 -3.48
C GLU A 31 12.48 -2.52 -4.77
N MET A 32 11.24 -2.01 -4.85
CA MET A 32 10.41 -2.08 -6.07
C MET A 32 11.00 -1.27 -7.22
N ALA A 33 11.55 -0.10 -6.96
CA ALA A 33 12.15 0.75 -8.00
C ALA A 33 13.49 0.22 -8.52
N GLU A 34 14.22 -0.54 -7.71
CA GLU A 34 15.52 -1.14 -8.05
C GLU A 34 15.39 -2.55 -8.64
N ALA A 35 14.20 -3.15 -8.60
CA ALA A 35 13.94 -4.46 -9.20
C ALA A 35 14.12 -4.43 -10.73
N GLU A 36 14.55 -5.57 -11.32
CA GLU A 36 14.85 -5.68 -12.75
C GLU A 36 13.68 -5.28 -13.66
N ASP A 37 12.44 -5.55 -13.24
CA ASP A 37 11.22 -5.29 -14.01
C ASP A 37 10.48 -4.01 -13.55
N SER A 38 11.18 -3.04 -12.96
CA SER A 38 10.60 -1.85 -12.35
C SER A 38 10.14 -0.78 -13.34
N GLY A 39 10.51 -0.86 -14.63
CA GLY A 39 10.20 0.18 -15.61
C GLY A 39 8.70 0.45 -15.76
N ALA A 40 7.88 -0.61 -15.84
CA ALA A 40 6.43 -0.48 -15.91
C ALA A 40 5.82 0.13 -14.65
N PHE A 41 6.33 -0.23 -13.48
CA PHE A 41 5.93 0.34 -12.19
C PHE A 41 6.22 1.85 -12.13
N ALA A 42 7.43 2.26 -12.51
CA ALA A 42 7.83 3.67 -12.53
C ALA A 42 6.97 4.50 -13.50
N ALA A 43 6.75 4.00 -14.73
CA ALA A 43 5.92 4.66 -15.72
C ALA A 43 4.47 4.83 -15.24
N LEU A 44 3.90 3.79 -14.61
CA LEU A 44 2.55 3.83 -14.07
C LEU A 44 2.44 4.81 -12.90
N LEU A 45 3.42 4.80 -11.98
CA LEU A 45 3.49 5.74 -10.85
C LEU A 45 3.61 7.20 -11.34
N GLY A 46 4.30 7.43 -12.45
CA GLY A 46 4.38 8.74 -13.10
C GLY A 46 3.03 9.30 -13.54
N LYS A 47 2.11 8.44 -13.98
CA LYS A 47 0.75 8.79 -14.42
C LYS A 47 -0.29 8.70 -13.28
N ALA A 48 0.07 8.18 -12.11
CA ALA A 48 -0.84 7.89 -11.01
C ALA A 48 -1.51 9.14 -10.42
N LYS A 49 -2.72 8.96 -9.90
CA LYS A 49 -3.46 9.93 -9.08
C LYS A 49 -3.21 9.75 -7.59
N GLY A 50 -2.74 8.58 -7.20
CA GLY A 50 -2.37 8.25 -5.83
C GLY A 50 -1.57 6.96 -5.75
N VAL A 51 -1.03 6.70 -4.57
CA VAL A 51 -0.31 5.47 -4.26
C VAL A 51 -0.59 5.06 -2.82
N ALA A 52 -0.95 3.80 -2.62
CA ALA A 52 -1.04 3.21 -1.28
C ALA A 52 0.04 2.15 -1.12
N ILE A 53 0.73 2.16 0.02
CA ILE A 53 1.89 1.33 0.30
C ILE A 53 1.64 0.57 1.58
N PHE A 54 1.64 -0.76 1.49
CA PHE A 54 1.52 -1.69 2.61
C PHE A 54 2.84 -2.47 2.69
N PRO A 55 3.76 -2.08 3.58
CA PRO A 55 5.09 -2.68 3.63
C PRO A 55 5.08 -4.16 3.98
N SER A 56 4.08 -4.59 4.75
CA SER A 56 3.94 -5.97 5.19
C SER A 56 2.48 -6.36 5.31
N LEU A 57 2.06 -7.31 4.48
CA LEU A 57 0.80 -8.02 4.63
C LEU A 57 1.10 -9.38 5.25
N THR A 58 0.63 -9.59 6.46
CA THR A 58 0.76 -10.87 7.14
C THR A 58 -0.41 -11.76 6.76
N LYS A 59 -0.12 -12.93 6.20
CA LYS A 59 -1.09 -13.99 5.94
C LYS A 59 -1.07 -14.98 7.07
N VAL A 60 -2.22 -15.26 7.64
CA VAL A 60 -2.38 -16.25 8.71
C VAL A 60 -3.51 -17.19 8.35
N GLY A 61 -3.25 -18.49 8.33
CA GLY A 61 -4.28 -19.49 8.12
C GLY A 61 -3.77 -20.87 7.72
N LEU A 62 -4.64 -21.85 7.93
CA LEU A 62 -4.50 -23.24 7.49
C LEU A 62 -5.72 -23.56 6.61
N GLY A 63 -5.56 -23.49 5.28
CA GLY A 63 -6.64 -23.74 4.31
C GLY A 63 -7.58 -22.57 4.08
N ILE A 64 -8.14 -21.94 5.11
CA ILE A 64 -8.83 -20.65 5.09
C ILE A 64 -8.02 -19.72 5.94
N GLY A 65 -7.65 -18.56 5.40
CA GLY A 65 -6.81 -17.61 6.10
C GLY A 65 -7.27 -16.17 5.92
N GLY A 66 -6.74 -15.31 6.77
CA GLY A 66 -6.86 -13.86 6.66
C GLY A 66 -5.53 -13.24 6.25
N GLN A 67 -5.60 -12.10 5.57
CA GLN A 67 -4.48 -11.20 5.40
C GLN A 67 -4.81 -9.90 6.11
N TYR A 68 -3.80 -9.34 6.77
CA TYR A 68 -3.91 -8.07 7.44
C TYR A 68 -2.60 -7.31 7.27
N GLY A 69 -2.71 -6.00 7.09
CA GLY A 69 -1.55 -5.11 7.08
C GLY A 69 -1.96 -3.67 7.28
N LYS A 70 -1.03 -2.88 7.81
CA LYS A 70 -1.12 -1.43 7.86
C LYS A 70 -0.38 -0.82 6.69
N GLY A 71 -0.82 0.33 6.24
CA GLY A 71 -0.22 1.04 5.12
C GLY A 71 -0.44 2.53 5.20
N ILE A 72 0.12 3.20 4.24
CA ILE A 72 -0.01 4.64 4.05
C ILE A 72 -0.44 4.94 2.64
N ILE A 73 -1.24 5.98 2.46
CA ILE A 73 -1.67 6.44 1.16
C ILE A 73 -1.30 7.91 0.93
N PHE A 74 -0.93 8.21 -0.32
CA PHE A 74 -0.70 9.56 -0.82
C PHE A 74 -1.57 9.84 -2.03
N LYS A 75 -2.11 11.06 -2.11
CA LYS A 75 -2.79 11.60 -3.29
C LYS A 75 -1.86 12.55 -4.03
N LYS A 76 -1.76 12.41 -5.35
CA LYS A 76 -1.00 13.33 -6.20
C LYS A 76 -1.81 14.62 -6.41
N GLY A 77 -1.19 15.75 -6.13
CA GLY A 77 -1.79 17.06 -6.36
C GLY A 77 -1.78 17.46 -7.82
N SER A 78 -2.56 18.51 -8.15
CA SER A 78 -2.63 19.06 -9.51
C SER A 78 -1.32 19.74 -9.94
N SER A 79 -0.52 20.22 -9.00
CA SER A 79 0.80 20.80 -9.29
C SER A 79 1.87 19.73 -9.41
N VAL A 80 2.80 19.89 -10.35
CA VAL A 80 3.86 18.89 -10.62
C VAL A 80 4.67 18.59 -9.36
N GLY A 81 4.74 17.31 -9.02
CA GLY A 81 5.54 16.80 -7.91
C GLY A 81 4.98 17.05 -6.52
N LEU A 82 3.75 17.53 -6.40
CA LEU A 82 3.07 17.70 -5.12
C LEU A 82 2.29 16.42 -4.76
N TRP A 83 2.46 15.95 -3.53
CA TRP A 83 1.74 14.83 -2.96
C TRP A 83 1.14 15.24 -1.61
N TYR A 84 -0.09 14.82 -1.34
CA TYR A 84 -0.79 15.01 -0.08
C TYR A 84 -0.83 13.71 0.70
N GLY A 85 -0.65 13.76 2.01
CA GLY A 85 -0.56 12.60 2.89
C GLY A 85 0.61 12.70 3.87
N PRO A 86 0.96 11.60 4.55
CA PRO A 86 0.36 10.27 4.49
C PRO A 86 -0.97 10.20 5.22
N ALA A 87 -1.98 9.55 4.66
CA ALA A 87 -3.09 9.04 5.43
C ALA A 87 -2.83 7.55 5.76
N PHE A 88 -3.14 7.13 6.97
CA PHE A 88 -2.90 5.77 7.43
C PHE A 88 -4.12 4.90 7.19
N VAL A 89 -3.89 3.69 6.68
CA VAL A 89 -4.93 2.75 6.28
C VAL A 89 -4.61 1.33 6.74
N LYS A 90 -5.63 0.51 6.87
CA LYS A 90 -5.54 -0.93 7.15
C LYS A 90 -6.13 -1.70 5.99
N ILE A 91 -5.51 -2.80 5.57
CA ILE A 91 -6.08 -3.73 4.60
C ILE A 91 -6.41 -5.04 5.28
N LYS A 92 -7.58 -5.57 4.97
CA LYS A 92 -8.06 -6.88 5.42
C LYS A 92 -8.55 -7.68 4.23
N SER A 93 -8.25 -8.95 4.17
CA SER A 93 -8.70 -9.85 3.11
C SER A 93 -8.93 -11.24 3.66
N LEU A 94 -9.90 -11.94 3.10
CA LEU A 94 -10.04 -13.38 3.29
C LEU A 94 -9.31 -14.07 2.15
N SER A 95 -8.44 -15.01 2.44
CA SER A 95 -7.77 -15.83 1.45
C SER A 95 -8.13 -17.31 1.64
N VAL A 96 -8.54 -17.94 0.55
CA VAL A 96 -8.76 -19.39 0.51
C VAL A 96 -7.66 -19.98 -0.35
N GLY A 97 -6.92 -20.94 0.20
CA GLY A 97 -5.86 -21.63 -0.55
C GLY A 97 -5.02 -22.57 0.32
N PRO A 98 -4.28 -23.51 -0.28
CA PRO A 98 -3.47 -24.50 0.42
C PRO A 98 -2.17 -23.91 0.98
N GLN A 99 -2.25 -22.73 1.63
CA GLN A 99 -1.08 -22.05 2.18
C GLN A 99 -0.87 -22.47 3.63
N LEU A 100 0.28 -23.06 3.89
CA LEU A 100 0.74 -23.42 5.23
C LEU A 100 1.76 -22.37 5.70
N GLY A 101 1.48 -21.73 6.84
CA GLY A 101 2.43 -20.84 7.50
C GLY A 101 2.11 -19.36 7.44
N ILE A 102 3.00 -18.57 8.03
CA ILE A 102 2.96 -17.11 8.04
C ILE A 102 3.84 -16.61 6.89
N GLN A 103 3.27 -15.83 5.99
CA GLN A 103 4.00 -15.17 4.91
C GLN A 103 3.81 -13.67 4.99
N SER A 104 4.88 -12.93 4.77
CA SER A 104 4.85 -11.48 4.64
C SER A 104 5.07 -11.09 3.18
N VAL A 105 4.19 -10.26 2.65
CA VAL A 105 4.24 -9.74 1.29
C VAL A 105 4.08 -8.24 1.35
N ALA A 106 4.94 -7.50 0.69
CA ALA A 106 4.73 -6.08 0.46
C ALA A 106 3.73 -5.86 -0.68
N LEU A 107 2.89 -4.84 -0.55
CA LEU A 107 1.91 -4.45 -1.58
C LEU A 107 1.97 -2.96 -1.82
N VAL A 108 2.05 -2.57 -3.09
CA VAL A 108 1.85 -1.19 -3.54
C VAL A 108 0.66 -1.16 -4.49
N LEU A 109 -0.30 -0.30 -4.21
CA LEU A 109 -1.44 -0.02 -5.08
C LEU A 109 -1.19 1.30 -5.79
N VAL A 110 -1.07 1.27 -7.10
CA VAL A 110 -0.97 2.47 -7.94
C VAL A 110 -2.38 2.82 -8.42
N ILE A 111 -2.86 3.99 -8.02
CA ILE A 111 -4.22 4.46 -8.30
C ILE A 111 -4.15 5.29 -9.57
N SER A 112 -4.74 4.80 -10.66
CA SER A 112 -4.56 5.33 -12.02
C SER A 112 -5.48 6.51 -12.34
N ASN A 113 -6.65 6.60 -11.74
CA ASN A 113 -7.66 7.60 -12.06
C ASN A 113 -8.36 8.19 -10.84
N GLU A 114 -9.13 9.26 -11.05
CA GLU A 114 -9.84 9.96 -9.97
C GLU A 114 -10.87 9.04 -9.28
N ARG A 115 -11.58 8.20 -10.02
CA ARG A 115 -12.56 7.27 -9.46
C ARG A 115 -11.90 6.29 -8.47
N GLY A 116 -10.70 5.80 -8.81
CA GLY A 116 -9.89 4.99 -7.89
C GLY A 116 -9.51 5.77 -6.63
N MET A 117 -9.13 7.05 -6.81
CA MET A 117 -8.74 7.90 -5.69
C MET A 117 -9.92 8.25 -4.77
N GLU A 118 -11.10 8.51 -5.33
CA GLU A 118 -12.33 8.78 -4.56
C GLU A 118 -12.66 7.64 -3.61
N GLY A 119 -12.47 6.38 -4.03
CA GLY A 119 -12.68 5.22 -3.16
C GLY A 119 -11.82 5.25 -1.89
N PHE A 120 -10.63 5.83 -1.93
CA PHE A 120 -9.78 5.99 -0.73
C PHE A 120 -10.14 7.19 0.15
N LEU A 121 -11.02 8.08 -0.32
CA LEU A 121 -11.55 9.17 0.48
C LEU A 121 -12.76 8.75 1.33
N GLU A 122 -13.32 7.58 1.04
CA GLU A 122 -14.39 6.95 1.81
C GLU A 122 -13.82 6.12 2.96
N ASP A 123 -14.63 5.84 3.99
CA ASP A 123 -14.18 5.10 5.17
C ASP A 123 -13.83 3.63 4.87
N ASN A 124 -14.47 3.03 3.83
CA ASN A 124 -14.30 1.63 3.47
C ASN A 124 -14.26 1.46 1.95
N LEU A 125 -13.17 0.93 1.44
CA LEU A 125 -12.97 0.59 0.04
C LEU A 125 -12.86 -0.92 -0.12
N THR A 126 -13.72 -1.53 -0.94
CA THR A 126 -13.56 -2.93 -1.36
C THR A 126 -12.92 -3.00 -2.73
N LEU A 127 -11.74 -3.60 -2.82
CA LEU A 127 -10.98 -3.80 -4.05
C LEU A 127 -11.68 -4.83 -4.94
N GLY A 128 -11.85 -4.51 -6.22
CA GLY A 128 -12.49 -5.41 -7.19
C GLY A 128 -14.02 -5.45 -7.13
N GLY A 129 -14.65 -4.57 -6.35
CA GLY A 129 -16.10 -4.33 -6.38
C GLY A 129 -16.46 -3.37 -7.52
N SER A 130 -16.92 -2.16 -7.17
CA SER A 130 -17.20 -1.09 -8.15
C SER A 130 -15.93 -0.48 -8.76
N LEU A 131 -14.77 -0.70 -8.17
CA LEU A 131 -13.46 -0.25 -8.63
C LEU A 131 -12.64 -1.44 -9.16
N GLY A 132 -12.37 -1.44 -10.46
CA GLY A 132 -11.53 -2.46 -11.10
C GLY A 132 -10.12 -2.43 -10.53
N ILE A 133 -9.62 -3.59 -10.09
CA ILE A 133 -8.24 -3.80 -9.72
C ILE A 133 -7.60 -4.84 -10.64
N ALA A 134 -6.40 -4.55 -11.14
CA ALA A 134 -5.59 -5.45 -11.93
C ALA A 134 -4.21 -5.66 -11.31
N VAL A 135 -3.55 -6.75 -11.66
CA VAL A 135 -2.12 -6.93 -11.40
C VAL A 135 -1.36 -5.96 -12.30
N GLY A 136 -0.42 -5.20 -11.73
CA GLY A 136 0.37 -4.24 -12.48
C GLY A 136 1.25 -4.93 -13.52
N PRO A 137 1.44 -4.30 -14.69
CA PRO A 137 2.33 -4.82 -15.71
C PRO A 137 3.79 -4.84 -15.23
N LEU A 138 4.54 -5.86 -15.61
CA LEU A 138 5.97 -6.00 -15.32
C LEU A 138 6.74 -5.92 -16.65
N GLY A 139 7.97 -5.43 -16.59
CA GLY A 139 8.87 -5.37 -17.74
C GLY A 139 9.71 -4.12 -17.80
N ARG A 140 10.87 -4.21 -18.49
CA ARG A 140 11.86 -3.13 -18.60
C ARG A 140 11.47 -2.04 -19.61
N THR A 141 10.57 -2.34 -20.54
CA THR A 141 10.25 -1.47 -21.67
C THR A 141 8.75 -1.25 -21.81
N LEU A 142 8.20 -0.48 -20.91
CA LEU A 142 7.10 0.38 -21.29
C LEU A 142 7.74 1.73 -21.65
N SER A 143 8.03 1.91 -22.95
CA SER A 143 8.40 3.22 -23.48
C SER A 143 7.28 4.21 -23.15
N ALA A 144 7.62 5.47 -22.97
CA ALA A 144 6.66 6.53 -22.70
C ALA A 144 5.53 6.65 -23.75
N ASP A 145 5.75 6.03 -24.91
CA ASP A 145 4.83 5.98 -26.06
C ASP A 145 3.93 4.73 -26.09
N THR A 146 4.09 3.78 -25.15
CA THR A 146 3.15 2.67 -25.08
C THR A 146 1.88 3.20 -24.41
N ASP A 147 0.80 3.32 -25.18
CA ASP A 147 -0.54 3.56 -24.67
C ASP A 147 -0.90 2.44 -23.70
N LEU A 148 -0.56 2.67 -22.41
CA LEU A 148 -1.13 1.88 -21.35
C LEU A 148 -2.63 2.19 -21.37
N ASN A 149 -3.43 1.34 -21.98
CA ASN A 149 -4.87 1.33 -21.79
C ASN A 149 -5.10 1.04 -20.30
N LEU A 150 -5.11 2.10 -19.50
CA LEU A 150 -5.29 2.04 -18.06
C LEU A 150 -6.78 1.83 -17.76
N GLU A 151 -7.30 0.63 -18.06
CA GLU A 151 -8.69 0.28 -17.87
C GLU A 151 -9.01 0.06 -16.38
N ALA A 152 -8.06 -0.43 -15.59
CA ALA A 152 -8.26 -0.63 -14.17
C ALA A 152 -8.07 0.69 -13.40
N ALA A 153 -8.92 0.92 -12.41
CA ALA A 153 -8.80 2.07 -11.52
C ALA A 153 -7.59 1.96 -10.57
N ILE A 154 -7.17 0.73 -10.27
CA ILE A 154 -6.07 0.41 -9.35
C ILE A 154 -5.22 -0.70 -9.94
N TYR A 155 -3.90 -0.55 -9.87
CA TYR A 155 -2.93 -1.59 -10.21
C TYR A 155 -2.17 -2.04 -8.97
N SER A 156 -2.13 -3.36 -8.73
CA SER A 156 -1.45 -3.97 -7.59
C SER A 156 -0.07 -4.49 -7.98
N TYR A 157 0.94 -4.07 -7.24
CA TYR A 157 2.30 -4.60 -7.27
C TYR A 157 2.61 -5.24 -5.94
N SER A 158 2.87 -6.53 -5.92
CA SER A 158 3.27 -7.25 -4.72
C SER A 158 4.68 -7.78 -4.85
N MET A 159 5.40 -7.80 -3.73
CA MET A 159 6.78 -8.26 -3.66
C MET A 159 7.01 -9.12 -2.43
N ALA A 160 7.72 -10.23 -2.62
CA ALA A 160 8.24 -11.04 -1.52
C ALA A 160 9.69 -11.42 -1.82
N LYS A 161 10.57 -11.32 -0.82
CA LYS A 161 12.01 -11.65 -0.93
C LYS A 161 12.70 -10.97 -2.12
N GLY A 162 12.36 -9.71 -2.40
CA GLY A 162 12.98 -8.91 -3.47
C GLY A 162 12.48 -9.20 -4.89
N ALA A 163 11.51 -10.10 -5.07
CA ALA A 163 10.93 -10.42 -6.38
C ALA A 163 9.45 -10.01 -6.47
N TYR A 164 9.03 -9.51 -7.63
CA TYR A 164 7.62 -9.23 -7.90
C TYR A 164 6.81 -10.53 -7.93
N LEU A 165 5.60 -10.45 -7.39
CA LEU A 165 4.62 -11.54 -7.38
C LEU A 165 3.34 -11.07 -8.08
N GLY A 166 2.77 -11.92 -8.94
CA GLY A 166 1.42 -11.74 -9.46
C GLY A 166 0.39 -12.19 -8.43
N ALA A 167 -0.03 -11.29 -7.53
CA ALA A 167 -1.03 -11.59 -6.52
C ALA A 167 -2.28 -10.74 -6.73
N SER A 168 -3.45 -11.37 -6.67
CA SER A 168 -4.74 -10.69 -6.70
C SER A 168 -5.17 -10.30 -5.29
N PHE A 169 -5.63 -9.07 -5.14
CA PHE A 169 -6.18 -8.51 -3.89
C PHE A 169 -7.68 -8.20 -4.03
N GLN A 170 -8.32 -8.81 -5.02
CA GLN A 170 -9.76 -8.68 -5.21
C GLN A 170 -10.52 -9.18 -3.97
N GLY A 171 -11.54 -8.43 -3.54
CA GLY A 171 -12.30 -8.72 -2.33
C GLY A 171 -11.63 -8.25 -1.04
N SER A 172 -10.44 -7.66 -1.09
CA SER A 172 -9.82 -7.03 0.07
C SER A 172 -10.54 -5.74 0.42
N THR A 173 -10.68 -5.46 1.73
CA THR A 173 -11.23 -4.20 2.23
C THR A 173 -10.11 -3.33 2.79
N ILE A 174 -10.08 -2.07 2.39
CA ILE A 174 -9.19 -1.05 2.93
C ILE A 174 -10.02 -0.09 3.77
N GLU A 175 -9.59 0.13 5.01
CA GLU A 175 -10.24 0.97 6.00
C GLU A 175 -9.27 2.06 6.48
N GLU A 176 -9.82 3.19 6.91
CA GLU A 176 -9.05 4.24 7.58
C GLU A 176 -8.46 3.72 8.91
N ASP A 177 -7.17 4.00 9.16
CA ASP A 177 -6.55 3.81 10.49
C ASP A 177 -6.62 5.11 11.29
N LYS A 178 -7.80 5.35 11.91
CA LYS A 178 -8.08 6.58 12.68
C LYS A 178 -7.08 6.79 13.81
N GLU A 179 -6.68 5.71 14.49
CA GLU A 179 -5.71 5.77 15.60
C GLU A 179 -4.33 6.22 15.13
N MET A 180 -3.86 5.66 14.01
CA MET A 180 -2.56 6.03 13.43
C MET A 180 -2.58 7.46 12.87
N ASN A 181 -3.70 7.88 12.24
CA ASN A 181 -3.87 9.26 11.79
C ASN A 181 -3.82 10.22 12.99
N GLU A 182 -4.57 9.96 14.06
CA GLU A 182 -4.58 10.79 15.26
C GLU A 182 -3.20 10.84 15.94
N LEU A 183 -2.52 9.69 16.06
CA LEU A 183 -1.18 9.61 16.63
C LEU A 183 -0.16 10.43 15.84
N PHE A 184 -0.24 10.41 14.50
CA PHE A 184 0.70 11.11 13.63
C PHE A 184 0.43 12.61 13.57
N TYR A 185 -0.84 13.02 13.49
CA TYR A 185 -1.24 14.42 13.33
C TYR A 185 -1.52 15.14 14.65
N GLY A 186 -1.54 14.42 15.76
CA GLY A 186 -1.86 14.97 17.10
C GLY A 186 -3.32 15.41 17.27
N LYS A 187 -4.21 15.02 16.34
CA LYS A 187 -5.64 15.33 16.35
C LYS A 187 -6.42 14.35 15.50
N ALA A 188 -7.70 14.15 15.84
CA ALA A 188 -8.61 13.36 15.01
C ALA A 188 -8.81 14.03 13.65
N ILE A 189 -8.49 13.28 12.58
CA ILE A 189 -8.61 13.74 11.21
C ILE A 189 -8.84 12.57 10.27
N SER A 190 -9.77 12.74 9.32
CA SER A 190 -10.10 11.70 8.34
C SER A 190 -9.11 11.66 7.18
N ASN A 191 -9.03 10.51 6.50
CA ASN A 191 -8.27 10.34 5.26
C ASN A 191 -8.63 11.43 4.24
N LYS A 192 -9.92 11.73 4.07
CA LYS A 192 -10.38 12.81 3.20
C LYS A 192 -9.76 14.15 3.57
N GLY A 193 -9.76 14.50 4.86
CA GLY A 193 -9.16 15.75 5.35
C GLY A 193 -7.67 15.85 5.05
N ILE A 194 -6.94 14.74 5.18
CA ILE A 194 -5.51 14.65 4.90
C ILE A 194 -5.24 14.74 3.40
N LEU A 195 -5.91 13.92 2.60
CA LEU A 195 -5.65 13.75 1.17
C LEU A 195 -6.18 14.89 0.29
N GLU A 196 -7.02 15.76 0.83
CA GLU A 196 -7.44 17.01 0.19
C GLU A 196 -6.48 18.20 0.46
N GLY A 197 -5.34 17.94 1.10
CA GLY A 197 -4.32 18.98 1.31
C GLY A 197 -4.65 19.98 2.41
N LYS A 198 -5.54 19.65 3.34
CA LYS A 198 -5.94 20.52 4.46
C LYS A 198 -4.91 20.58 5.59
N ILE A 199 -3.83 19.82 5.49
CA ILE A 199 -2.78 19.72 6.49
C ILE A 199 -1.43 19.96 5.85
N SER A 200 -0.56 20.64 6.60
CA SER A 200 0.84 20.80 6.22
C SER A 200 1.55 19.45 6.18
N ILE A 201 2.43 19.27 5.19
CA ILE A 201 3.25 18.07 5.06
C ILE A 201 4.20 17.99 6.25
N ASN A 202 4.19 16.86 6.95
CA ASN A 202 5.12 16.60 8.05
C ASN A 202 6.53 16.38 7.50
N PRO A 203 7.59 17.00 8.09
CA PRO A 203 8.98 16.81 7.66
C PRO A 203 9.45 15.35 7.63
N ASP A 204 8.90 14.48 8.50
CA ASP A 204 9.27 13.07 8.58
C ASP A 204 8.95 12.29 7.30
N VAL A 205 7.97 12.75 6.52
CA VAL A 205 7.62 12.13 5.23
C VAL A 205 8.42 12.66 4.04
N LEU A 206 9.23 13.70 4.24
CA LEU A 206 9.94 14.37 3.13
C LEU A 206 10.81 13.39 2.32
N LYS A 207 11.50 12.46 2.98
CA LYS A 207 12.32 11.43 2.29
C LYS A 207 11.48 10.57 1.36
N LEU A 208 10.27 10.17 1.82
CA LEU A 208 9.34 9.38 1.03
C LEU A 208 8.81 10.16 -0.17
N LEU A 209 8.44 11.43 0.03
CA LEU A 209 7.96 12.31 -1.05
C LEU A 209 9.04 12.56 -2.11
N LEU A 210 10.29 12.75 -1.71
CA LEU A 210 11.42 12.88 -2.63
C LEU A 210 11.66 11.60 -3.42
N LEU A 211 11.50 10.43 -2.78
CA LEU A 211 11.61 9.14 -3.44
C LEU A 211 10.47 8.93 -4.45
N LEU A 212 9.21 9.19 -4.07
CA LEU A 212 8.07 9.14 -4.99
C LEU A 212 8.29 10.05 -6.20
N LYS A 213 8.74 11.29 -5.98
CA LYS A 213 9.07 12.23 -7.07
C LYS A 213 10.21 11.72 -7.96
N LYS A 214 11.20 11.03 -7.40
CA LYS A 214 12.33 10.46 -8.17
C LYS A 214 11.89 9.31 -9.05
N ILE A 215 11.07 8.39 -8.53
CA ILE A 215 10.59 7.20 -9.25
C ILE A 215 9.58 7.58 -10.32
N SER A 216 8.74 8.60 -10.08
CA SER A 216 7.65 9.01 -10.98
C SER A 216 8.07 9.98 -12.10
N LYS A 217 9.37 10.14 -12.33
CA LYS A 217 9.94 10.89 -13.47
C LYS A 217 10.12 10.01 -14.68
#